data_68431d15e774865589104aaa75ef391d
#
_entry.id   68431d15e774865589104aaa75ef391d
#
_cell.length_a   1.000
_cell.length_b   1.000
_cell.length_c   1.000
_cell.angle_alpha   90.00
_cell.angle_beta   90.00
_cell.angle_gamma   90.00
#
_symmetry.space_group_name_H-M   'P 1'
#
loop_
_entity.id
_entity.type
_entity.pdbx_description
1 polymer ?
#
loop_
_entity_poly.entity_id
_entity_poly.type
_entity_poly.pdbx_seq_one_letter_code
_entity_poly.pdbx_strand_id
1 'polypeptide(L)'
;MQRIYRSIGFLGFLVILASIPLGCTSEPEEASGAPQREERSEKKYSKYFFYNYEAPEISPEAAKEREEAQQKSESTVELTRFINMNPARLEGTPYMDFNWLWKGSSEEYAGSEHIHDFDEFIGLLGTKGPENPRDLGGEIEFWLGGEKYQITESCLIYIPKGLKHCPLRFTRIDTPIFFFSGSFELGEYKSTPTEFTDAKAAERNYAKYFSYFENPPKIPQMDDSAEEAPQGSGSPIESSGILSMNSIEGAPYIQFAWLYSGSEEKPTHPEHAHSWGEVFGYIGFAGQEDPYGPMGEVEFWVDGEKHVITKSCLVWIPPDLPHCPVRFARIDKPILWFTLGVGMEGGKYDFSKPPADKIE
;
A
#
# COMPACT_ATOMS: atom_id res chain seq x y z
N MET A 1 29.44 -28.74 -0.45
CA MET A 1 28.19 -29.41 -0.08
C MET A 1 27.05 -28.60 -0.68
N GLN A 2 26.52 -29.08 -1.80
CA GLN A 2 25.38 -28.45 -2.48
C GLN A 2 24.12 -28.76 -1.68
N ARG A 3 23.48 -27.73 -1.10
CA ARG A 3 22.12 -27.85 -0.58
C ARG A 3 21.14 -27.74 -1.76
N ILE A 4 20.46 -28.82 -2.05
CA ILE A 4 19.41 -28.91 -3.06
C ILE A 4 18.19 -28.20 -2.48
N TYR A 5 17.87 -27.01 -2.98
CA TYR A 5 16.61 -26.37 -2.73
C TYR A 5 15.54 -27.00 -3.63
N ARG A 6 14.63 -27.77 -3.07
CA ARG A 6 13.42 -28.22 -3.76
C ARG A 6 12.48 -27.03 -3.88
N SER A 7 12.14 -26.67 -5.11
CA SER A 7 11.15 -25.64 -5.42
C SER A 7 9.76 -26.12 -4.99
N ILE A 8 9.20 -25.43 -4.02
CA ILE A 8 7.79 -25.53 -3.63
C ILE A 8 7.13 -24.29 -4.21
N GLY A 9 6.09 -24.48 -5.04
CA GLY A 9 5.33 -23.39 -5.65
C GLY A 9 4.69 -22.52 -4.57
N PHE A 10 5.02 -21.24 -4.60
CA PHE A 10 4.62 -20.29 -3.56
C PHE A 10 3.48 -19.40 -4.08
N LEU A 11 2.34 -19.46 -3.43
CA LEU A 11 1.30 -18.44 -3.43
C LEU A 11 1.66 -17.38 -2.37
N GLY A 12 1.99 -16.18 -2.81
CA GLY A 12 2.11 -15.01 -1.96
C GLY A 12 3.44 -14.86 -1.21
N PHE A 13 3.83 -13.65 -0.98
CA PHE A 13 4.95 -13.25 -0.15
C PHE A 13 4.90 -13.97 1.22
N LEU A 14 5.71 -15.01 1.40
CA LEU A 14 5.80 -15.73 2.66
C LEU A 14 6.85 -15.07 3.55
N VAL A 15 6.48 -13.98 4.21
CA VAL A 15 7.26 -13.48 5.34
C VAL A 15 6.86 -14.33 6.55
N ILE A 16 7.79 -15.16 7.02
CA ILE A 16 7.60 -16.01 8.20
C ILE A 16 7.86 -15.14 9.43
N LEU A 17 6.79 -14.65 10.06
CA LEU A 17 6.90 -13.83 11.26
C LEU A 17 5.80 -14.18 12.27
N ALA A 18 6.18 -14.18 13.53
CA ALA A 18 5.34 -14.59 14.63
C ALA A 18 4.11 -13.67 14.82
N SER A 19 2.92 -14.24 14.75
CA SER A 19 1.70 -13.60 15.21
C SER A 19 1.45 -14.01 16.65
N ILE A 20 1.41 -13.06 17.58
CA ILE A 20 1.03 -13.29 18.97
C ILE A 20 -0.49 -13.54 19.02
N PRO A 21 -1.00 -14.63 19.61
CA PRO A 21 -2.42 -14.81 19.77
C PRO A 21 -2.93 -13.91 20.90
N LEU A 22 -3.79 -12.96 20.61
CA LEU A 22 -4.61 -12.27 21.62
C LEU A 22 -5.72 -13.22 22.09
N GLY A 23 -5.50 -13.84 23.25
CA GLY A 23 -6.52 -14.51 24.00
C GLY A 23 -7.05 -13.60 25.10
N CYS A 24 -8.29 -13.17 25.00
CA CYS A 24 -9.10 -12.72 26.13
C CYS A 24 -10.55 -13.13 25.90
N THR A 25 -10.96 -14.14 26.64
CA THR A 25 -12.37 -14.47 26.86
C THR A 25 -12.86 -13.71 28.08
N SER A 26 -13.78 -12.78 27.92
CA SER A 26 -14.67 -12.32 28.99
C SER A 26 -16.08 -12.23 28.42
N GLU A 27 -16.99 -13.01 29.01
CA GLU A 27 -18.43 -12.97 28.73
C GLU A 27 -18.99 -11.57 29.10
N PRO A 28 -19.93 -11.00 28.31
CA PRO A 28 -20.58 -9.76 28.67
C PRO A 28 -21.87 -10.05 29.46
N GLU A 29 -22.03 -9.33 30.60
CA GLU A 29 -23.28 -9.18 31.33
C GLU A 29 -24.37 -8.59 30.43
N GLU A 30 -25.57 -9.17 30.53
CA GLU A 30 -26.79 -8.69 29.88
C GLU A 30 -27.24 -7.35 30.47
N ALA A 31 -27.10 -6.26 29.72
CA ALA A 31 -27.78 -5.00 29.94
C ALA A 31 -28.98 -4.88 28.98
N SER A 32 -30.18 -5.00 29.54
CA SER A 32 -31.46 -4.81 28.88
C SER A 32 -31.68 -3.36 28.49
N GLY A 33 -31.75 -3.07 27.21
CA GLY A 33 -32.07 -1.77 26.64
C GLY A 33 -31.73 -1.74 25.17
N ALA A 34 -32.55 -2.40 24.33
CA ALA A 34 -32.36 -2.39 22.88
C ALA A 34 -32.65 -0.97 22.32
N PRO A 35 -31.67 -0.26 21.77
CA PRO A 35 -31.95 0.84 20.86
C PRO A 35 -32.47 0.22 19.55
N GLN A 36 -33.53 0.80 19.01
CA GLN A 36 -34.06 0.45 17.70
C GLN A 36 -32.92 0.46 16.67
N ARG A 37 -32.63 -0.69 16.09
CA ARG A 37 -31.70 -0.87 14.98
C ARG A 37 -32.37 -0.21 13.78
N GLU A 38 -32.00 1.07 13.50
CA GLU A 38 -32.25 1.64 12.20
C GLU A 38 -31.66 0.66 11.18
N GLU A 39 -32.48 0.11 10.28
CA GLU A 39 -32.03 -0.60 9.09
C GLU A 39 -31.21 0.39 8.26
N ARG A 40 -29.92 0.46 8.52
CA ARG A 40 -28.95 1.08 7.60
C ARG A 40 -29.00 0.26 6.32
N SER A 41 -29.74 0.73 5.32
CA SER A 41 -29.65 0.16 3.98
C SER A 41 -28.18 0.07 3.62
N GLU A 42 -27.72 -1.13 3.31
CA GLU A 42 -26.32 -1.34 2.93
C GLU A 42 -26.02 -0.48 1.70
N LYS A 43 -25.03 0.40 1.79
CA LYS A 43 -24.68 1.31 0.71
C LYS A 43 -24.24 0.49 -0.51
N LYS A 44 -24.72 0.88 -1.70
CA LYS A 44 -24.53 0.18 -2.98
C LYS A 44 -23.05 -0.11 -3.29
N TYR A 45 -22.18 0.83 -2.94
CA TYR A 45 -20.75 0.76 -3.26
C TYR A 45 -19.85 0.29 -2.12
N SER A 46 -20.41 -0.11 -0.97
CA SER A 46 -19.63 -0.60 0.20
C SER A 46 -18.70 -1.76 -0.13
N LYS A 47 -19.03 -2.58 -1.12
CA LYS A 47 -18.20 -3.72 -1.57
C LYS A 47 -16.83 -3.32 -2.12
N TYR A 48 -16.63 -2.05 -2.49
CA TYR A 48 -15.37 -1.54 -2.99
C TYR A 48 -14.42 -1.04 -1.89
N PHE A 49 -14.83 -1.11 -0.62
CA PHE A 49 -14.07 -0.65 0.52
C PHE A 49 -13.50 -1.83 1.31
N PHE A 50 -12.17 -1.93 1.38
CA PHE A 50 -11.45 -3.01 2.05
C PHE A 50 -10.83 -2.50 3.34
N TYR A 51 -11.19 -3.11 4.48
CA TYR A 51 -10.83 -2.64 5.82
C TYR A 51 -9.91 -3.59 6.59
N ASN A 52 -9.61 -4.76 6.07
CA ASN A 52 -8.90 -5.82 6.78
C ASN A 52 -8.08 -6.70 5.83
N TYR A 53 -7.20 -7.47 6.43
CA TYR A 53 -6.52 -8.57 5.74
C TYR A 53 -7.37 -9.84 5.77
N GLU A 54 -7.54 -10.45 4.61
CA GLU A 54 -8.12 -11.78 4.49
C GLU A 54 -7.05 -12.75 4.00
N ALA A 55 -6.71 -13.73 4.85
CA ALA A 55 -5.70 -14.72 4.50
C ALA A 55 -6.20 -15.59 3.32
N PRO A 56 -5.34 -15.82 2.31
CA PRO A 56 -5.70 -16.76 1.25
C PRO A 56 -5.87 -18.16 1.83
N GLU A 57 -6.79 -18.92 1.27
CA GLU A 57 -6.91 -20.35 1.57
C GLU A 57 -5.64 -21.08 1.12
N ILE A 58 -5.04 -21.83 2.02
CA ILE A 58 -3.86 -22.66 1.76
C ILE A 58 -4.16 -24.10 2.11
N SER A 59 -3.50 -25.05 1.45
CA SER A 59 -3.67 -26.46 1.78
C SER A 59 -3.19 -26.78 3.20
N PRO A 60 -3.71 -27.81 3.86
CA PRO A 60 -3.24 -28.25 5.18
C PRO A 60 -1.74 -28.54 5.20
N GLU A 61 -1.18 -29.07 4.10
CA GLU A 61 0.24 -29.34 3.94
C GLU A 61 1.05 -28.04 3.94
N ALA A 62 0.62 -27.04 3.17
CA ALA A 62 1.27 -25.73 3.11
C ALA A 62 1.18 -24.97 4.45
N ALA A 63 0.04 -25.12 5.17
CA ALA A 63 -0.13 -24.57 6.51
C ALA A 63 0.88 -25.17 7.50
N LYS A 64 1.06 -26.49 7.46
CA LYS A 64 1.99 -27.22 8.31
C LYS A 64 3.46 -26.84 8.00
N GLU A 65 3.83 -26.79 6.71
CA GLU A 65 5.19 -26.38 6.30
C GLU A 65 5.50 -24.96 6.77
N ARG A 66 4.51 -24.06 6.69
CA ARG A 66 4.61 -22.69 7.18
C ARG A 66 4.83 -22.64 8.68
N GLU A 67 4.08 -23.42 9.46
CA GLU A 67 4.23 -23.50 10.92
C GLU A 67 5.61 -24.04 11.31
N GLU A 68 6.05 -25.13 10.67
CA GLU A 68 7.38 -25.70 10.90
C GLU A 68 8.53 -24.74 10.56
N ALA A 69 8.38 -23.96 9.49
CA ALA A 69 9.34 -22.94 9.10
C ALA A 69 9.37 -21.80 10.13
N GLN A 70 8.20 -21.37 10.60
CA GLN A 70 8.11 -20.33 11.64
C GLN A 70 8.75 -20.76 12.95
N GLN A 71 8.58 -22.02 13.38
CA GLN A 71 9.20 -22.55 14.59
C GLN A 71 10.75 -22.64 14.50
N LYS A 72 11.31 -22.69 13.29
CA LYS A 72 12.76 -22.75 13.04
C LYS A 72 13.38 -21.39 12.76
N SER A 73 12.57 -20.36 12.56
CA SER A 73 13.05 -19.02 12.26
C SER A 73 13.69 -18.37 13.48
N GLU A 74 14.84 -17.74 13.26
CA GLU A 74 15.54 -16.89 14.23
C GLU A 74 15.19 -15.40 14.07
N SER A 75 14.27 -15.08 13.17
CA SER A 75 13.80 -13.71 12.94
C SER A 75 13.09 -13.15 14.18
N THR A 76 13.47 -11.93 14.56
CA THR A 76 12.80 -11.16 15.62
C THR A 76 11.88 -10.08 15.07
N VAL A 77 11.67 -10.05 13.75
CA VAL A 77 10.82 -9.05 13.10
C VAL A 77 9.36 -9.26 13.49
N GLU A 78 8.76 -8.23 14.08
CA GLU A 78 7.33 -8.20 14.36
C GLU A 78 6.60 -7.60 13.15
N LEU A 79 5.70 -8.38 12.55
CA LEU A 79 4.92 -7.99 11.37
C LEU A 79 3.43 -8.19 11.61
N THR A 80 2.63 -7.25 11.15
CA THR A 80 1.17 -7.41 11.01
C THR A 80 0.78 -7.36 9.55
N ARG A 81 0.18 -8.42 9.02
CA ARG A 81 -0.55 -8.37 7.76
C ARG A 81 -1.80 -7.56 7.99
N PHE A 82 -1.97 -6.50 7.19
CA PHE A 82 -2.85 -5.43 7.58
C PHE A 82 -4.11 -5.33 6.73
N ILE A 83 -3.95 -5.02 5.46
CA ILE A 83 -5.06 -4.97 4.49
C ILE A 83 -4.57 -5.60 3.20
N ASN A 84 -5.43 -6.31 2.51
CA ASN A 84 -5.16 -6.79 1.15
C ASN A 84 -6.36 -6.58 0.23
N MET A 85 -6.06 -6.52 -1.05
CA MET A 85 -7.02 -6.54 -2.15
C MET A 85 -6.58 -7.59 -3.16
N ASN A 86 -7.51 -8.41 -3.62
CA ASN A 86 -7.22 -9.40 -4.65
C ASN A 86 -8.54 -9.92 -5.28
N PRO A 87 -8.50 -10.55 -6.46
CA PRO A 87 -9.68 -11.04 -7.16
C PRO A 87 -10.50 -12.09 -6.40
N ALA A 88 -9.91 -12.83 -5.46
CA ALA A 88 -10.66 -13.78 -4.64
C ALA A 88 -11.62 -13.07 -3.67
N ARG A 89 -11.30 -11.84 -3.25
CA ARG A 89 -12.18 -11.00 -2.41
C ARG A 89 -13.22 -10.25 -3.23
N LEU A 90 -12.80 -9.72 -4.38
CA LEU A 90 -13.67 -9.01 -5.32
C LEU A 90 -13.12 -9.17 -6.74
N GLU A 91 -13.89 -9.84 -7.60
CA GLU A 91 -13.53 -10.01 -9.02
C GLU A 91 -13.25 -8.64 -9.69
N GLY A 92 -12.23 -8.61 -10.55
CA GLY A 92 -11.84 -7.40 -11.27
C GLY A 92 -10.96 -6.44 -10.47
N THR A 93 -10.38 -6.86 -9.34
CA THR A 93 -9.38 -6.07 -8.60
C THR A 93 -7.95 -6.45 -8.98
N PRO A 94 -6.97 -5.56 -8.76
CA PRO A 94 -5.55 -5.92 -8.75
C PRO A 94 -5.19 -6.73 -7.50
N TYR A 95 -4.00 -7.33 -7.52
CA TYR A 95 -3.37 -7.86 -6.31
C TYR A 95 -2.64 -6.74 -5.56
N MET A 96 -2.91 -6.61 -4.26
CA MET A 96 -2.20 -5.71 -3.34
C MET A 96 -2.14 -6.30 -1.94
N ASP A 97 -0.99 -6.17 -1.29
CA ASP A 97 -0.74 -6.64 0.07
C ASP A 97 -0.01 -5.56 0.87
N PHE A 98 -0.58 -5.16 2.00
CA PHE A 98 -0.09 -4.10 2.86
C PHE A 98 0.21 -4.62 4.26
N ASN A 99 1.37 -4.27 4.79
CA ASN A 99 1.90 -4.82 6.02
C ASN A 99 2.54 -3.74 6.89
N TRP A 100 2.48 -3.92 8.19
CA TRP A 100 3.28 -3.18 9.15
C TRP A 100 4.45 -4.03 9.62
N LEU A 101 5.66 -3.50 9.51
CA LEU A 101 6.86 -3.99 10.17
C LEU A 101 7.09 -3.11 11.39
N TRP A 102 6.96 -3.66 12.60
CA TRP A 102 6.96 -2.86 13.81
C TRP A 102 8.37 -2.63 14.36
N LYS A 103 9.16 -3.69 14.50
CA LYS A 103 10.53 -3.68 15.02
C LYS A 103 11.19 -5.03 14.77
N GLY A 104 12.49 -5.09 15.04
CA GLY A 104 13.27 -6.32 15.03
C GLY A 104 14.27 -6.41 13.89
N SER A 105 14.81 -7.60 13.68
CA SER A 105 15.80 -7.89 12.64
C SER A 105 15.75 -9.35 12.22
N SER A 106 16.27 -9.62 11.02
CA SER A 106 16.42 -10.99 10.52
C SER A 106 17.65 -11.10 9.63
N GLU A 107 18.41 -12.17 9.82
CA GLU A 107 19.43 -12.61 8.86
C GLU A 107 18.86 -13.52 7.78
N GLU A 108 17.62 -13.94 7.93
CA GLU A 108 16.93 -14.78 6.97
C GLU A 108 16.36 -13.96 5.81
N TYR A 109 16.33 -14.57 4.63
CA TYR A 109 15.70 -13.98 3.46
C TYR A 109 14.17 -14.14 3.53
N ALA A 110 13.47 -13.05 3.26
CA ALA A 110 12.03 -13.03 3.03
C ALA A 110 11.76 -13.11 1.53
N GLY A 111 11.05 -14.14 1.11
CA GLY A 111 10.78 -14.45 -0.30
C GLY A 111 11.97 -15.12 -1.01
N SER A 112 11.74 -15.53 -2.24
CA SER A 112 12.74 -16.09 -3.14
C SER A 112 12.81 -15.26 -4.41
N GLU A 113 13.93 -15.32 -5.16
CA GLU A 113 14.06 -14.64 -6.43
C GLU A 113 13.03 -15.19 -7.43
N HIS A 114 12.31 -14.30 -8.11
CA HIS A 114 11.27 -14.64 -9.07
C HIS A 114 11.04 -13.51 -10.07
N ILE A 115 10.17 -13.78 -11.06
CA ILE A 115 9.67 -12.83 -12.05
C ILE A 115 8.15 -12.88 -12.10
N HIS A 116 7.53 -11.80 -12.55
CA HIS A 116 6.12 -11.73 -12.93
C HIS A 116 5.94 -11.49 -14.43
N ASP A 117 4.76 -11.79 -14.94
CA ASP A 117 4.32 -11.41 -16.27
C ASP A 117 3.50 -10.09 -16.29
N PHE A 118 3.56 -9.35 -15.19
CA PHE A 118 2.96 -8.02 -14.98
C PHE A 118 3.97 -7.05 -14.32
N ASP A 119 3.67 -5.77 -14.37
CA ASP A 119 4.41 -4.72 -13.65
C ASP A 119 4.03 -4.72 -12.18
N GLU A 120 5.02 -4.69 -11.29
CA GLU A 120 4.83 -4.65 -9.84
C GLU A 120 5.40 -3.37 -9.23
N PHE A 121 4.86 -2.98 -8.10
CA PHE A 121 5.48 -2.00 -7.21
C PHE A 121 5.73 -2.58 -5.82
N ILE A 122 6.81 -2.12 -5.19
CA ILE A 122 7.09 -2.33 -3.77
C ILE A 122 7.26 -0.96 -3.12
N GLY A 123 6.68 -0.78 -1.95
CA GLY A 123 6.85 0.43 -1.15
C GLY A 123 7.37 0.12 0.25
N LEU A 124 8.28 0.96 0.70
CA LEU A 124 8.88 0.94 2.03
C LEU A 124 8.85 2.37 2.56
N LEU A 125 7.97 2.65 3.53
CA LEU A 125 7.74 4.00 4.04
C LEU A 125 7.93 4.05 5.55
N GLY A 126 8.82 4.92 6.01
CA GLY A 126 9.04 5.18 7.43
C GLY A 126 7.95 6.06 8.04
N THR A 127 7.91 6.08 9.37
CA THR A 127 6.88 6.78 10.18
C THR A 127 7.47 7.87 11.08
N LYS A 128 8.65 8.42 10.77
CA LYS A 128 9.34 9.40 11.62
C LYS A 128 8.73 10.81 11.63
N GLY A 129 7.61 11.00 10.93
CA GLY A 129 6.84 12.23 10.97
C GLY A 129 7.32 13.33 10.01
N PRO A 130 6.73 14.54 10.11
CA PRO A 130 6.87 15.60 9.11
C PRO A 130 8.29 16.15 8.99
N GLU A 131 9.08 16.11 10.06
CA GLU A 131 10.45 16.63 10.05
C GLU A 131 11.41 15.74 9.26
N ASN A 132 11.11 14.44 9.14
CA ASN A 132 11.97 13.51 8.40
C ASN A 132 11.20 12.38 7.70
N PRO A 133 10.34 12.67 6.71
CA PRO A 133 9.55 11.66 6.00
C PRO A 133 10.41 10.70 5.16
N ARG A 134 11.65 11.10 4.87
CA ARG A 134 12.59 10.28 4.09
C ARG A 134 13.21 9.16 4.90
N ASP A 135 13.38 9.31 6.21
CA ASP A 135 14.03 8.30 7.03
C ASP A 135 13.14 7.07 7.14
N LEU A 136 13.61 5.94 6.63
CA LEU A 136 12.89 4.68 6.70
C LEU A 136 12.68 4.19 8.14
N GLY A 137 13.59 4.55 9.05
CA GLY A 137 13.57 4.06 10.42
C GLY A 137 14.12 2.64 10.57
N GLY A 138 14.91 2.20 9.61
CA GLY A 138 15.50 0.87 9.58
C GLY A 138 16.45 0.68 8.41
N GLU A 139 16.80 -0.56 8.17
CA GLU A 139 17.67 -0.97 7.07
C GLU A 139 17.14 -2.28 6.48
N ILE A 140 16.90 -2.28 5.18
CA ILE A 140 16.39 -3.42 4.42
C ILE A 140 17.30 -3.67 3.23
N GLU A 141 17.72 -4.91 3.04
CA GLU A 141 18.38 -5.33 1.82
C GLU A 141 17.35 -5.89 0.83
N PHE A 142 17.48 -5.49 -0.42
CA PHE A 142 16.61 -5.93 -1.51
C PHE A 142 17.42 -6.25 -2.75
N TRP A 143 17.11 -7.34 -3.42
CA TRP A 143 17.75 -7.72 -4.69
C TRP A 143 16.84 -7.41 -5.87
N LEU A 144 17.37 -6.68 -6.84
CA LEU A 144 16.69 -6.32 -8.08
C LEU A 144 17.63 -6.58 -9.25
N GLY A 145 17.23 -7.44 -10.19
CA GLY A 145 18.07 -7.87 -11.31
C GLY A 145 19.34 -8.63 -10.88
N GLY A 146 19.37 -9.22 -9.69
CA GLY A 146 20.54 -9.84 -9.07
C GLY A 146 21.48 -8.86 -8.37
N GLU A 147 21.20 -7.55 -8.38
CA GLU A 147 21.97 -6.52 -7.68
C GLU A 147 21.38 -6.27 -6.29
N LYS A 148 22.23 -6.23 -5.26
CA LYS A 148 21.83 -5.93 -3.89
C LYS A 148 21.75 -4.42 -3.64
N TYR A 149 20.61 -3.96 -3.15
CA TYR A 149 20.36 -2.60 -2.69
C TYR A 149 20.15 -2.57 -1.19
N GLN A 150 20.80 -1.61 -0.53
CA GLN A 150 20.60 -1.32 0.89
C GLN A 150 19.70 -0.09 1.00
N ILE A 151 18.52 -0.28 1.59
CA ILE A 151 17.46 0.72 1.66
C ILE A 151 17.39 1.24 3.09
N THR A 152 17.62 2.53 3.25
CA THR A 152 17.57 3.26 4.52
C THR A 152 16.66 4.49 4.44
N GLU A 153 16.13 4.77 3.25
CA GLU A 153 15.20 5.87 3.01
C GLU A 153 13.85 5.32 2.51
N SER A 154 12.78 6.03 2.86
CA SER A 154 11.43 5.77 2.34
C SER A 154 11.43 5.83 0.82
N CYS A 155 10.98 4.78 0.15
CA CYS A 155 11.01 4.69 -1.31
C CYS A 155 9.86 3.87 -1.88
N LEU A 156 9.62 4.10 -3.18
CA LEU A 156 8.86 3.23 -4.06
C LEU A 156 9.81 2.58 -5.06
N ILE A 157 9.58 1.32 -5.37
CA ILE A 157 10.39 0.54 -6.31
C ILE A 157 9.46 0.06 -7.42
N TYR A 158 9.74 0.44 -8.65
CA TYR A 158 9.08 -0.07 -9.84
C TYR A 158 9.80 -1.32 -10.34
N ILE A 159 9.07 -2.36 -10.58
CA ILE A 159 9.58 -3.64 -11.06
C ILE A 159 8.88 -3.95 -12.39
N PRO A 160 9.53 -3.66 -13.54
CA PRO A 160 8.97 -3.99 -14.83
C PRO A 160 8.75 -5.49 -14.98
N LYS A 161 7.70 -5.86 -15.71
CA LYS A 161 7.43 -7.22 -16.15
C LYS A 161 8.69 -7.96 -16.58
N GLY A 162 8.90 -9.16 -16.04
CA GLY A 162 10.02 -10.03 -16.36
C GLY A 162 11.34 -9.67 -15.68
N LEU A 163 11.41 -8.55 -14.93
CA LEU A 163 12.60 -8.23 -14.14
C LEU A 163 12.63 -9.09 -12.88
N LYS A 164 13.70 -9.87 -12.72
CA LYS A 164 13.87 -10.68 -11.53
C LYS A 164 14.17 -9.84 -10.30
N HIS A 165 13.54 -10.19 -9.18
CA HIS A 165 13.61 -9.46 -7.94
C HIS A 165 13.39 -10.37 -6.73
N CYS A 166 13.57 -9.79 -5.53
CA CYS A 166 13.70 -10.54 -4.28
C CYS A 166 15.00 -11.39 -4.24
N PRO A 167 15.36 -11.90 -3.06
CA PRO A 167 14.67 -11.76 -1.76
C PRO A 167 14.74 -10.35 -1.17
N LEU A 168 14.06 -10.17 -0.04
CA LEU A 168 14.31 -9.09 0.92
C LEU A 168 15.03 -9.67 2.15
N ARG A 169 15.73 -8.79 2.89
CA ARG A 169 16.21 -9.10 4.24
C ARG A 169 16.02 -7.88 5.14
N PHE A 170 15.30 -8.05 6.23
CA PHE A 170 15.00 -7.00 7.20
C PHE A 170 16.11 -6.93 8.24
N THR A 171 17.24 -6.29 7.89
CA THR A 171 18.44 -6.30 8.72
C THR A 171 18.27 -5.52 10.01
N ARG A 172 17.41 -4.49 10.01
CA ARG A 172 17.12 -3.69 11.20
C ARG A 172 15.84 -2.88 11.01
N ILE A 173 14.96 -2.90 12.00
CA ILE A 173 13.75 -2.08 12.09
C ILE A 173 13.74 -1.41 13.47
N ASP A 174 13.99 -0.09 13.50
CA ASP A 174 14.06 0.71 14.72
C ASP A 174 12.74 1.43 15.01
N THR A 175 12.04 1.85 13.96
CA THR A 175 10.69 2.46 14.02
C THR A 175 9.79 1.80 12.99
N PRO A 176 8.47 1.80 13.19
CA PRO A 176 7.56 1.13 12.27
C PRO A 176 7.75 1.53 10.82
N ILE A 177 7.74 0.54 9.93
CA ILE A 177 7.84 0.70 8.48
C ILE A 177 6.54 0.17 7.87
N PHE A 178 5.93 0.95 7.00
CA PHE A 178 4.84 0.49 6.17
C PHE A 178 5.41 -0.16 4.91
N PHE A 179 5.22 -1.47 4.81
CA PHE A 179 5.71 -2.31 3.72
C PHE A 179 4.56 -2.85 2.90
N PHE A 180 4.61 -2.65 1.60
CA PHE A 180 3.54 -3.09 0.71
C PHE A 180 4.05 -3.46 -0.67
N SER A 181 3.28 -4.29 -1.36
CA SER A 181 3.48 -4.60 -2.78
C SER A 181 2.14 -4.73 -3.49
N GLY A 182 2.16 -4.60 -4.81
CA GLY A 182 0.98 -4.78 -5.62
C GLY A 182 1.26 -4.72 -7.11
N SER A 183 0.26 -5.11 -7.90
CA SER A 183 0.33 -5.04 -9.36
C SER A 183 -0.40 -3.80 -9.90
N PHE A 184 0.06 -3.30 -11.03
CA PHE A 184 -0.65 -2.26 -11.81
C PHE A 184 -1.64 -2.88 -12.80
N GLU A 185 -1.78 -4.19 -12.81
CA GLU A 185 -2.68 -4.93 -13.68
C GLU A 185 -3.75 -5.64 -12.87
N LEU A 186 -4.91 -5.86 -13.48
CA LEU A 186 -5.97 -6.67 -12.88
C LEU A 186 -5.56 -8.14 -12.85
N GLY A 187 -5.85 -8.82 -11.77
CA GLY A 187 -5.65 -10.25 -11.67
C GLY A 187 -4.99 -10.72 -10.38
N GLU A 188 -4.77 -12.03 -10.32
CA GLU A 188 -4.16 -12.69 -9.18
C GLU A 188 -2.63 -12.54 -9.20
N TYR A 189 -2.04 -12.58 -8.03
CA TYR A 189 -0.60 -12.72 -7.89
C TYR A 189 -0.12 -14.04 -8.52
N LYS A 190 0.82 -13.94 -9.46
CA LYS A 190 1.49 -15.09 -10.08
C LYS A 190 2.97 -14.80 -10.23
N SER A 191 3.80 -15.72 -9.78
CA SER A 191 5.25 -15.60 -9.88
C SER A 191 5.87 -16.86 -10.48
N THR A 192 6.96 -16.67 -11.19
CA THR A 192 7.79 -17.76 -11.70
C THR A 192 9.13 -17.70 -10.97
N PRO A 193 9.47 -18.71 -10.14
CA PRO A 193 10.74 -18.76 -9.44
C PRO A 193 11.94 -18.76 -10.41
N THR A 194 13.00 -18.06 -10.01
CA THR A 194 14.29 -18.06 -10.71
C THR A 194 15.40 -18.55 -9.78
N GLU A 195 16.58 -18.85 -10.34
CA GLU A 195 17.75 -19.20 -9.54
C GLU A 195 18.36 -17.90 -8.95
N PHE A 196 18.46 -17.84 -7.65
CA PHE A 196 19.01 -16.67 -6.95
C PHE A 196 20.47 -16.46 -7.32
N THR A 197 20.77 -15.25 -7.76
CA THR A 197 22.12 -14.79 -8.06
C THR A 197 22.44 -13.55 -7.25
N ASP A 198 23.44 -13.66 -6.37
CA ASP A 198 24.04 -12.50 -5.70
C ASP A 198 25.18 -11.99 -6.60
N ALA A 199 24.81 -11.20 -7.61
CA ALA A 199 25.78 -10.58 -8.48
C ALA A 199 26.56 -9.54 -7.68
N LYS A 200 27.89 -9.69 -7.63
CA LYS A 200 28.76 -8.61 -7.15
C LYS A 200 28.71 -7.48 -8.14
N ALA A 201 27.67 -6.65 -8.02
CA ALA A 201 27.43 -5.57 -8.95
C ALA A 201 28.51 -4.50 -8.83
N ALA A 202 29.29 -4.32 -9.87
CA ALA A 202 30.14 -3.15 -10.07
C ALA A 202 29.33 -1.93 -10.52
N GLU A 203 28.13 -2.13 -11.06
CA GLU A 203 27.27 -1.09 -11.62
C GLU A 203 25.85 -1.25 -11.07
N ARG A 204 25.26 -0.17 -10.54
CA ARG A 204 23.87 -0.14 -10.05
C ARG A 204 22.93 0.19 -11.19
N ASN A 205 22.71 -0.77 -12.12
CA ASN A 205 21.93 -0.59 -13.34
C ASN A 205 20.43 -0.37 -13.07
N TYR A 206 19.93 -0.90 -11.96
CA TYR A 206 18.51 -0.86 -11.60
C TYR A 206 18.16 0.22 -10.58
N ALA A 207 19.12 1.05 -10.14
CA ALA A 207 18.85 2.19 -9.25
C ALA A 207 17.82 3.18 -9.81
N LYS A 208 17.68 3.25 -11.15
CA LYS A 208 16.69 4.08 -11.85
C LYS A 208 15.23 3.70 -11.56
N TYR A 209 14.97 2.52 -10.99
CA TYR A 209 13.64 2.05 -10.63
C TYR A 209 13.22 2.40 -9.20
N PHE A 210 14.10 3.08 -8.45
CA PHE A 210 13.80 3.57 -7.11
C PHE A 210 13.39 5.04 -7.16
N SER A 211 12.28 5.36 -6.53
CA SER A 211 11.82 6.73 -6.32
C SER A 211 11.84 7.08 -4.84
N TYR A 212 12.33 8.26 -4.52
CA TYR A 212 12.48 8.79 -3.16
C TYR A 212 11.71 10.11 -3.02
N PHE A 213 11.38 10.51 -1.79
CA PHE A 213 10.86 11.87 -1.57
C PHE A 213 11.83 12.91 -2.10
N GLU A 214 11.31 13.85 -2.89
CA GLU A 214 12.10 14.99 -3.37
C GLU A 214 12.40 15.96 -2.22
N ASN A 215 13.52 16.63 -2.28
CA ASN A 215 13.91 17.64 -1.30
C ASN A 215 14.33 18.95 -2.01
N PRO A 216 13.62 20.05 -1.86
CA PRO A 216 12.32 20.21 -1.17
C PRO A 216 11.19 19.47 -1.89
N PRO A 217 10.14 19.07 -1.16
CA PRO A 217 9.01 18.39 -1.77
C PRO A 217 8.39 19.28 -2.83
N LYS A 218 8.32 18.79 -4.07
CA LYS A 218 7.53 19.44 -5.10
C LYS A 218 6.07 19.03 -4.88
N ILE A 219 5.26 19.97 -4.46
CA ILE A 219 3.81 19.81 -4.54
C ILE A 219 3.52 19.86 -6.04
N PRO A 220 2.94 18.80 -6.66
CA PRO A 220 2.47 18.94 -8.02
C PRO A 220 1.56 20.15 -8.07
N GLN A 221 1.86 21.12 -8.90
CA GLN A 221 0.87 22.14 -9.23
C GLN A 221 -0.24 21.37 -9.96
N MET A 222 -1.32 21.12 -9.25
CA MET A 222 -2.58 20.74 -9.88
C MET A 222 -2.90 21.88 -10.84
N ASP A 223 -3.16 21.51 -12.09
CA ASP A 223 -3.37 22.34 -13.25
C ASP A 223 -3.90 23.76 -12.94
N ASP A 224 -3.14 24.78 -13.40
CA ASP A 224 -3.45 26.22 -13.28
C ASP A 224 -4.75 26.67 -14.00
N SER A 225 -5.57 25.74 -14.50
CA SER A 225 -6.88 26.01 -15.09
C SER A 225 -8.02 26.16 -14.08
N ALA A 226 -7.84 25.78 -12.82
CA ALA A 226 -8.73 26.21 -11.75
C ALA A 226 -8.33 27.64 -11.33
N GLU A 227 -9.25 28.58 -11.43
CA GLU A 227 -9.08 29.98 -11.00
C GLU A 227 -8.17 30.09 -9.77
N GLU A 228 -7.11 30.88 -9.90
CA GLU A 228 -6.05 31.10 -8.91
C GLU A 228 -6.63 31.04 -7.48
N ALA A 229 -6.33 29.96 -6.75
CA ALA A 229 -6.55 29.97 -5.31
C ALA A 229 -5.74 31.17 -4.76
N PRO A 230 -6.32 32.04 -3.94
CA PRO A 230 -5.66 33.26 -3.53
C PRO A 230 -4.32 32.91 -2.92
N GLN A 231 -3.25 33.49 -3.51
CA GLN A 231 -1.87 33.37 -3.00
C GLN A 231 -1.87 33.75 -1.53
N GLY A 232 -1.66 32.75 -0.66
CA GLY A 232 -1.56 32.98 0.79
C GLY A 232 -2.28 32.00 1.69
N SER A 233 -3.20 31.16 1.20
CA SER A 233 -3.74 30.05 1.99
C SER A 233 -2.88 28.82 1.79
N GLY A 234 -1.88 28.57 2.65
CA GLY A 234 -1.24 27.26 2.75
C GLY A 234 -2.29 26.17 2.86
N SER A 235 -2.04 25.00 2.30
CA SER A 235 -2.94 23.86 2.48
C SER A 235 -3.32 23.75 3.96
N PRO A 236 -4.59 23.60 4.30
CA PRO A 236 -5.01 23.40 5.70
C PRO A 236 -4.50 22.06 6.26
N ILE A 237 -3.84 21.27 5.43
CA ILE A 237 -3.28 19.96 5.78
C ILE A 237 -1.76 20.00 5.72
N GLU A 238 -1.13 19.67 6.84
CA GLU A 238 0.32 19.43 6.92
C GLU A 238 0.66 18.09 6.29
N SER A 239 1.59 18.07 5.32
CA SER A 239 1.96 16.84 4.60
C SER A 239 3.47 16.68 4.39
N SER A 240 3.90 15.44 4.07
CA SER A 240 5.30 15.11 3.73
C SER A 240 5.75 15.62 2.35
N GLY A 241 4.85 16.15 1.54
CA GLY A 241 5.01 16.22 0.10
C GLY A 241 4.71 14.86 -0.57
N ILE A 242 4.83 14.82 -1.89
CA ILE A 242 4.46 13.64 -2.70
C ILE A 242 5.69 12.76 -2.97
N LEU A 243 5.53 11.46 -2.77
CA LEU A 243 6.39 10.42 -3.28
C LEU A 243 5.67 9.73 -4.44
N SER A 244 6.26 9.74 -5.65
CA SER A 244 5.64 9.17 -6.83
C SER A 244 6.63 8.46 -7.74
N MET A 245 6.15 7.63 -8.64
CA MET A 245 6.97 7.01 -9.71
C MET A 245 6.94 7.79 -11.02
N ASN A 246 6.36 8.99 -11.07
CA ASN A 246 6.19 9.75 -12.31
C ASN A 246 7.50 10.09 -13.03
N SER A 247 8.63 10.11 -12.32
CA SER A 247 9.97 10.32 -12.89
C SER A 247 10.60 9.04 -13.47
N ILE A 248 10.04 7.88 -13.20
CA ILE A 248 10.56 6.59 -13.67
C ILE A 248 9.97 6.31 -15.06
N GLU A 249 10.85 6.08 -16.05
CA GLU A 249 10.41 5.74 -17.39
C GLU A 249 9.65 4.39 -17.41
N GLY A 250 8.46 4.40 -17.99
CA GLY A 250 7.59 3.22 -18.09
C GLY A 250 6.80 2.88 -16.83
N ALA A 251 7.06 3.52 -15.70
CA ALA A 251 6.28 3.27 -14.49
C ALA A 251 4.87 3.85 -14.62
N PRO A 252 3.84 3.10 -14.20
CA PRO A 252 2.47 3.58 -14.11
C PRO A 252 2.30 4.69 -13.05
N TYR A 253 1.11 5.33 -13.09
CA TYR A 253 0.76 6.36 -12.12
C TYR A 253 0.60 5.77 -10.72
N ILE A 254 1.35 6.32 -9.78
CA ILE A 254 1.23 6.06 -8.35
C ILE A 254 1.82 7.22 -7.56
N GLN A 255 1.13 7.66 -6.53
CA GLN A 255 1.63 8.68 -5.60
C GLN A 255 1.15 8.47 -4.18
N PHE A 256 2.02 8.81 -3.23
CA PHE A 256 1.83 8.70 -1.79
C PHE A 256 2.15 10.02 -1.10
N ALA A 257 1.42 10.31 -0.02
CA ALA A 257 1.77 11.38 0.91
C ALA A 257 1.37 11.02 2.33
N TRP A 258 2.21 11.33 3.30
CA TRP A 258 1.77 11.39 4.69
C TRP A 258 1.02 12.70 4.91
N LEU A 259 -0.16 12.62 5.49
CA LEU A 259 -0.97 13.74 5.97
C LEU A 259 -0.94 13.69 7.50
N TYR A 260 -0.37 14.71 8.13
CA TYR A 260 -0.06 14.67 9.56
C TYR A 260 -1.14 15.31 10.43
N SER A 261 -1.70 16.42 9.98
CA SER A 261 -2.71 17.18 10.71
C SER A 261 -3.49 18.10 9.79
N GLY A 262 -4.62 18.61 10.27
CA GLY A 262 -5.44 19.59 9.56
C GLY A 262 -6.82 19.09 9.17
N SER A 263 -7.52 19.91 8.39
CA SER A 263 -8.86 19.59 7.89
C SER A 263 -9.20 20.47 6.68
N GLU A 264 -10.08 19.99 5.83
CA GLU A 264 -10.64 20.74 4.72
C GLU A 264 -12.07 21.19 5.05
N GLU A 265 -12.42 22.43 4.74
CA GLU A 265 -13.79 22.94 4.90
C GLU A 265 -14.72 22.42 3.81
N LYS A 266 -14.20 22.24 2.59
CA LYS A 266 -14.94 21.82 1.40
C LYS A 266 -14.29 20.61 0.77
N PRO A 267 -15.09 19.77 0.10
CA PRO A 267 -14.55 18.70 -0.73
C PRO A 267 -13.66 19.25 -1.86
N THR A 268 -12.60 18.49 -2.13
CA THR A 268 -11.65 18.72 -3.23
C THR A 268 -11.84 17.66 -4.31
N HIS A 269 -11.29 17.89 -5.49
CA HIS A 269 -11.40 17.01 -6.66
C HIS A 269 -12.86 16.77 -7.10
N PRO A 270 -13.31 17.38 -8.19
CA PRO A 270 -14.67 17.20 -8.69
C PRO A 270 -14.94 15.74 -9.06
N GLU A 271 -16.24 15.37 -9.07
CA GLU A 271 -16.66 14.06 -9.56
C GLU A 271 -16.19 13.85 -11.00
N HIS A 272 -15.59 12.70 -11.27
CA HIS A 272 -15.09 12.30 -12.57
C HIS A 272 -15.13 10.78 -12.76
N ALA A 273 -14.87 10.32 -13.97
CA ALA A 273 -14.69 8.90 -14.31
C ALA A 273 -13.61 8.78 -15.40
N HIS A 274 -12.95 7.63 -15.46
CA HIS A 274 -11.94 7.32 -16.46
C HIS A 274 -11.99 5.85 -16.85
N SER A 275 -11.40 5.49 -17.99
CA SER A 275 -11.46 4.14 -18.58
C SER A 275 -10.51 3.11 -17.93
N TRP A 276 -9.78 3.49 -16.91
CA TRP A 276 -8.88 2.62 -16.13
C TRP A 276 -9.35 2.52 -14.68
N GLY A 277 -8.93 1.48 -13.97
CA GLY A 277 -9.26 1.30 -12.55
C GLY A 277 -8.37 2.14 -11.65
N GLU A 278 -8.89 2.60 -10.50
CA GLU A 278 -8.11 3.36 -9.52
C GLU A 278 -8.22 2.77 -8.13
N VAL A 279 -7.11 2.81 -7.40
CA VAL A 279 -7.10 2.46 -5.98
C VAL A 279 -6.74 3.68 -5.17
N PHE A 280 -7.58 4.00 -4.19
CA PHE A 280 -7.27 4.95 -3.14
C PHE A 280 -6.93 4.23 -1.85
N GLY A 281 -5.93 4.72 -1.14
CA GLY A 281 -5.60 4.25 0.20
C GLY A 281 -5.66 5.37 1.23
N TYR A 282 -6.26 5.04 2.36
CA TYR A 282 -6.34 5.89 3.55
C TYR A 282 -5.89 5.04 4.72
N ILE A 283 -4.60 5.09 5.06
CA ILE A 283 -3.99 4.21 6.06
C ILE A 283 -3.60 5.03 7.27
N GLY A 284 -4.32 4.86 8.37
CA GLY A 284 -4.03 5.51 9.64
C GLY A 284 -2.84 4.86 10.35
N PHE A 285 -2.01 5.69 10.99
CA PHE A 285 -0.93 5.22 11.85
C PHE A 285 -1.29 5.45 13.32
N ALA A 286 -1.94 4.45 13.94
CA ALA A 286 -2.37 4.50 15.35
C ALA A 286 -1.47 3.67 16.30
N GLY A 287 -0.51 2.92 15.76
CA GLY A 287 0.44 2.09 16.50
C GLY A 287 0.14 0.60 16.47
N GLN A 288 1.04 -0.19 17.03
CA GLN A 288 1.00 -1.66 16.95
C GLN A 288 -0.19 -2.28 17.67
N GLU A 289 -0.64 -1.69 18.78
CA GLU A 289 -1.74 -2.24 19.58
C GLU A 289 -3.10 -2.10 18.89
N ASP A 290 -3.25 -1.10 18.03
CA ASP A 290 -4.46 -0.88 17.24
C ASP A 290 -4.12 -0.45 15.81
N PRO A 291 -3.57 -1.35 14.98
CA PRO A 291 -3.14 -1.02 13.62
C PRO A 291 -4.30 -0.57 12.71
N TYR A 292 -5.53 -0.90 13.05
CA TYR A 292 -6.75 -0.49 12.33
C TYR A 292 -7.46 0.70 12.97
N GLY A 293 -6.90 1.28 14.01
CA GLY A 293 -7.51 2.31 14.83
C GLY A 293 -7.95 3.55 14.08
N PRO A 294 -8.74 4.39 14.76
CA PRO A 294 -9.28 5.59 14.15
C PRO A 294 -8.15 6.52 13.70
N MET A 295 -8.31 7.10 12.52
CA MET A 295 -7.34 8.01 11.91
C MET A 295 -7.86 9.44 11.81
N GLY A 296 -9.16 9.64 12.01
CA GLY A 296 -9.88 10.88 11.77
C GLY A 296 -11.16 10.62 10.97
N GLU A 297 -11.49 11.51 10.05
CA GLU A 297 -12.67 11.38 9.20
C GLU A 297 -12.37 11.86 7.80
N VAL A 298 -12.50 10.94 6.83
CA VAL A 298 -12.39 11.22 5.39
C VAL A 298 -13.75 10.95 4.76
N GLU A 299 -14.27 11.93 4.03
CA GLU A 299 -15.48 11.78 3.23
C GLU A 299 -15.08 11.50 1.78
N PHE A 300 -15.64 10.46 1.21
CA PHE A 300 -15.37 10.02 -0.16
C PHE A 300 -16.67 9.68 -0.89
N TRP A 301 -16.83 10.14 -2.10
CA TRP A 301 -18.04 9.90 -2.88
C TRP A 301 -17.79 8.92 -4.03
N VAL A 302 -18.73 8.02 -4.23
CA VAL A 302 -18.77 7.07 -5.34
C VAL A 302 -20.13 7.17 -5.99
N ASP A 303 -20.21 7.60 -7.26
CA ASP A 303 -21.46 7.80 -8.03
C ASP A 303 -22.51 8.58 -7.19
N GLY A 304 -22.08 9.71 -6.61
CA GLY A 304 -22.91 10.57 -5.75
C GLY A 304 -23.20 10.00 -4.35
N GLU A 305 -22.84 8.76 -4.03
CA GLU A 305 -23.02 8.16 -2.70
C GLU A 305 -21.86 8.51 -1.76
N LYS A 306 -22.15 9.27 -0.70
CA LYS A 306 -21.14 9.65 0.29
C LYS A 306 -20.79 8.49 1.22
N HIS A 307 -19.50 8.16 1.32
CA HIS A 307 -18.91 7.26 2.31
C HIS A 307 -18.08 8.03 3.33
N VAL A 308 -18.14 7.61 4.60
CA VAL A 308 -17.32 8.19 5.69
C VAL A 308 -16.34 7.12 6.15
N ILE A 309 -15.06 7.41 5.98
CA ILE A 309 -13.94 6.53 6.31
C ILE A 309 -13.31 7.06 7.61
N THR A 310 -13.33 6.26 8.67
CA THR A 310 -12.79 6.64 9.99
C THR A 310 -11.63 5.77 10.45
N LYS A 311 -11.35 4.70 9.73
CA LYS A 311 -10.25 3.76 9.97
C LYS A 311 -9.60 3.38 8.64
N SER A 312 -8.42 2.79 8.72
CA SER A 312 -7.66 2.38 7.54
C SER A 312 -8.49 1.61 6.52
N CYS A 313 -8.37 2.01 5.26
CA CYS A 313 -9.20 1.51 4.17
C CYS A 313 -8.48 1.60 2.83
N LEU A 314 -8.68 0.60 1.96
CA LEU A 314 -8.45 0.70 0.53
C LEU A 314 -9.80 0.84 -0.17
N VAL A 315 -9.85 1.67 -1.19
CA VAL A 315 -11.05 1.85 -2.03
C VAL A 315 -10.68 1.47 -3.45
N TRP A 316 -11.41 0.53 -4.03
CA TRP A 316 -11.30 0.16 -5.43
C TRP A 316 -12.35 0.89 -6.26
N ILE A 317 -11.92 1.58 -7.30
CA ILE A 317 -12.78 2.20 -8.29
C ILE A 317 -12.58 1.47 -9.62
N PRO A 318 -13.53 0.64 -10.04
CA PRO A 318 -13.46 0.01 -11.36
C PRO A 318 -13.55 1.05 -12.50
N PRO A 319 -13.07 0.70 -13.71
CA PRO A 319 -13.21 1.57 -14.88
C PRO A 319 -14.63 2.15 -15.03
N ASP A 320 -14.73 3.38 -15.47
CA ASP A 320 -15.97 4.12 -15.79
C ASP A 320 -16.92 4.36 -14.59
N LEU A 321 -16.53 4.02 -13.35
CA LEU A 321 -17.32 4.34 -12.16
C LEU A 321 -17.07 5.79 -11.72
N PRO A 322 -18.09 6.68 -11.71
CA PRO A 322 -17.94 8.04 -11.19
C PRO A 322 -17.50 8.03 -9.73
N HIS A 323 -16.53 8.85 -9.40
CA HIS A 323 -15.98 8.96 -8.06
C HIS A 323 -15.43 10.36 -7.77
N CYS A 324 -15.04 10.61 -6.53
CA CYS A 324 -14.80 11.93 -5.98
C CYS A 324 -16.14 12.72 -5.86
N PRO A 325 -16.16 13.84 -5.17
CA PRO A 325 -15.04 14.48 -4.49
C PRO A 325 -14.50 13.72 -3.26
N VAL A 326 -13.41 14.21 -2.69
CA VAL A 326 -12.87 13.77 -1.41
C VAL A 326 -12.77 14.97 -0.45
N ARG A 327 -12.93 14.73 0.86
CA ARG A 327 -12.71 15.73 1.89
C ARG A 327 -12.07 15.11 3.11
N PHE A 328 -10.92 15.61 3.51
CA PHE A 328 -10.31 15.29 4.81
C PHE A 328 -10.96 16.17 5.88
N ALA A 329 -12.10 15.71 6.42
CA ALA A 329 -12.89 16.48 7.39
C ALA A 329 -12.15 16.67 8.71
N ARG A 330 -11.30 15.70 9.10
CA ARG A 330 -10.47 15.74 10.29
C ARG A 330 -9.35 14.70 10.23
N ILE A 331 -8.14 15.08 10.64
CA ILE A 331 -6.99 14.18 10.77
C ILE A 331 -6.59 14.15 12.24
N ASP A 332 -6.87 13.04 12.95
CA ASP A 332 -6.56 12.84 14.37
C ASP A 332 -5.23 12.11 14.58
N LYS A 333 -4.82 11.31 13.60
CA LYS A 333 -3.56 10.56 13.52
C LYS A 333 -3.00 10.68 12.11
N PRO A 334 -1.69 10.56 11.92
CA PRO A 334 -1.13 10.57 10.57
C PRO A 334 -1.84 9.56 9.66
N ILE A 335 -2.18 10.02 8.47
CA ILE A 335 -2.80 9.21 7.41
C ILE A 335 -1.81 9.11 6.26
N LEU A 336 -1.42 7.89 5.87
CA LEU A 336 -0.82 7.68 4.58
C LEU A 336 -1.94 7.64 3.55
N TRP A 337 -2.02 8.69 2.77
CA TRP A 337 -2.89 8.78 1.60
C TRP A 337 -2.12 8.35 0.36
N PHE A 338 -2.78 7.61 -0.53
CA PHE A 338 -2.23 7.33 -1.84
C PHE A 338 -3.33 7.10 -2.88
N THR A 339 -2.91 7.23 -4.14
CA THR A 339 -3.70 6.83 -5.29
C THR A 339 -2.80 6.21 -6.36
N LEU A 340 -3.34 5.24 -7.09
CA LEU A 340 -2.65 4.58 -8.18
C LEU A 340 -3.62 4.13 -9.27
N GLY A 341 -3.17 4.20 -10.52
CA GLY A 341 -3.91 3.74 -11.68
C GLY A 341 -3.61 2.26 -12.00
N VAL A 342 -4.67 1.53 -12.35
CA VAL A 342 -4.61 0.10 -12.70
C VAL A 342 -5.15 -0.10 -14.11
N GLY A 343 -4.39 -0.80 -14.95
CA GLY A 343 -4.76 -1.05 -16.34
C GLY A 343 -4.71 0.20 -17.24
N MET A 344 -3.87 1.16 -16.88
CA MET A 344 -3.68 2.38 -17.67
C MET A 344 -2.87 2.09 -18.93
N GLU A 345 -3.42 2.36 -20.11
CA GLU A 345 -2.67 2.33 -21.35
C GLU A 345 -1.63 3.47 -21.39
N GLY A 346 -0.35 3.10 -21.59
CA GLY A 346 0.76 4.06 -21.63
C GLY A 346 1.26 4.54 -20.25
N GLY A 347 0.71 4.02 -19.16
CA GLY A 347 1.28 4.11 -17.80
C GLY A 347 1.29 5.49 -17.13
N LYS A 348 0.89 6.59 -17.79
CA LYS A 348 0.96 7.94 -17.22
C LYS A 348 -0.41 8.61 -17.18
N TYR A 349 -0.75 9.18 -16.04
CA TYR A 349 -1.87 10.10 -15.93
C TYR A 349 -1.47 11.46 -16.54
N ASP A 350 -2.26 11.93 -17.49
CA ASP A 350 -2.09 13.25 -18.10
C ASP A 350 -2.96 14.27 -17.36
N PHE A 351 -2.39 14.90 -16.36
CA PHE A 351 -3.07 15.94 -15.58
C PHE A 351 -3.47 17.18 -16.43
N SER A 352 -2.98 17.32 -17.66
CA SER A 352 -3.33 18.43 -18.55
C SER A 352 -4.65 18.22 -19.29
N LYS A 353 -5.20 16.99 -19.23
CA LYS A 353 -6.50 16.68 -19.83
C LYS A 353 -7.56 16.73 -18.74
N PRO A 354 -8.61 17.54 -18.91
CA PRO A 354 -9.76 17.45 -18.03
C PRO A 354 -10.32 16.03 -18.08
N PRO A 355 -10.85 15.51 -16.94
CA PRO A 355 -11.58 14.25 -16.94
C PRO A 355 -12.61 14.29 -18.08
N ALA A 356 -12.78 13.15 -18.76
CA ALA A 356 -13.65 13.06 -19.91
C ALA A 356 -15.01 13.69 -19.55
N ASP A 357 -15.39 14.69 -20.32
CA ASP A 357 -16.65 15.40 -20.11
C ASP A 357 -17.80 14.40 -19.98
N LYS A 358 -18.70 14.70 -19.05
CA LYS A 358 -19.93 13.94 -18.80
C LYS A 358 -20.51 13.43 -20.10
N ILE A 359 -20.59 12.11 -20.22
CA ILE A 359 -21.43 11.50 -21.27
C ILE A 359 -22.84 11.93 -20.94
N GLU A 360 -23.41 12.81 -21.80
CA GLU A 360 -24.79 13.27 -21.73
C GLU A 360 -25.81 12.12 -21.89
#